data_c8bcd2fc0f918d64c8fdbfb84d7d5515
#
_entry.id   c8bcd2fc0f918d64c8fdbfb84d7d5515
#
_cell.length_a   1.000
_cell.length_b   1.000
_cell.length_c   1.000
_cell.angle_alpha   90.00
_cell.angle_beta   90.00
_cell.angle_gamma   90.00
#
_symmetry.space_group_name_H-M   'P 1'
#
loop_
_entity.id
_entity.type
_entity.pdbx_description
1 polymer ?
#
loop_
_entity_poly.entity_id
_entity_poly.type
_entity_poly.pdbx_seq_one_letter_code
_entity_poly.pdbx_strand_id
1 'polypeptide(L)'
;WAGICGTDLHEYLEGPIFISTDQPDPLLGQTAPVTLGHEFSGVVENVGKDVSRFKKGDRVVVNPTVSKREKPENVDLYDGYSFIGLGSDGAFAEFTNAPETNVYHLPDNVSAREGALVEPTAVAVQAVKEGELLFGDTVAVFGAGPIGLLTIVAAKAAGASKIFVFDLSEERLAKAKSVGATHVYNSGNVDPVQTVYEHTDNGVDVSFEVAGVGITLQQSIEVTRPRGTAVIVSIFGHPVEFNPLLQMNKGVKLTTTIAYTPTTFQQTIDLIANGSLNVKDVVTDQIELDNIVESGFNQLVNDKSQAKILVRLNGDQK
;
A
#
# COMPACT_ATOMS: atom_id res chain seq x y z
N TRP A 1 -8.49 -5.60 -13.94
CA TRP A 1 -8.91 -5.30 -12.58
C TRP A 1 -8.11 -4.14 -12.02
N ALA A 2 -8.75 -3.29 -11.22
CA ALA A 2 -8.07 -2.22 -10.46
C ALA A 2 -8.50 -2.24 -9.00
N GLY A 3 -7.60 -1.80 -8.10
CA GLY A 3 -7.90 -1.58 -6.69
C GLY A 3 -8.29 -0.12 -6.43
N ILE A 4 -9.19 0.12 -5.48
CA ILE A 4 -9.42 1.45 -4.96
C ILE A 4 -8.44 1.72 -3.82
N CYS A 5 -7.68 2.81 -3.92
CA CYS A 5 -6.72 3.28 -2.93
C CYS A 5 -7.32 4.37 -2.02
N GLY A 6 -6.73 4.56 -0.85
CA GLY A 6 -7.01 5.72 0.00
C GLY A 6 -6.72 7.05 -0.70
N THR A 7 -5.74 7.10 -1.58
CA THR A 7 -5.41 8.28 -2.39
C THR A 7 -6.56 8.66 -3.33
N ASP A 8 -7.20 7.67 -3.98
CA ASP A 8 -8.39 7.92 -4.82
C ASP A 8 -9.54 8.49 -3.99
N LEU A 9 -9.72 7.98 -2.75
CA LEU A 9 -10.73 8.50 -1.82
C LEU A 9 -10.45 9.93 -1.39
N HIS A 10 -9.20 10.28 -1.10
CA HIS A 10 -8.82 11.65 -0.75
C HIS A 10 -9.09 12.61 -1.89
N GLU A 11 -8.75 12.25 -3.13
CA GLU A 11 -9.09 13.06 -4.30
C GLU A 11 -10.60 13.20 -4.49
N TYR A 12 -11.36 12.13 -4.28
CA TYR A 12 -12.82 12.15 -4.40
C TYR A 12 -13.50 13.03 -3.37
N LEU A 13 -13.03 13.00 -2.11
CA LEU A 13 -13.68 13.68 -0.98
C LEU A 13 -13.22 15.13 -0.80
N GLU A 14 -11.96 15.40 -1.00
CA GLU A 14 -11.28 16.64 -0.58
C GLU A 14 -10.48 17.29 -1.72
N GLY A 15 -10.42 16.62 -2.87
CA GLY A 15 -9.59 17.06 -4.00
C GLY A 15 -9.87 18.47 -4.50
N PRO A 16 -8.90 19.09 -5.16
CA PRO A 16 -7.66 18.48 -5.63
C PRO A 16 -6.58 18.43 -4.54
N ILE A 17 -5.91 17.27 -4.37
CA ILE A 17 -4.79 17.08 -3.43
C ILE A 17 -3.50 16.74 -4.18
N PHE A 18 -3.54 15.66 -4.99
CA PHE A 18 -2.42 15.17 -5.77
C PHE A 18 -2.53 15.53 -7.26
N ILE A 19 -3.78 15.72 -7.74
CA ILE A 19 -4.05 16.03 -9.15
C ILE A 19 -3.89 17.53 -9.37
N SER A 20 -3.01 17.91 -10.29
CA SER A 20 -2.82 19.31 -10.64
C SER A 20 -4.00 19.86 -11.45
N THR A 21 -4.48 21.04 -11.07
CA THR A 21 -5.58 21.75 -11.76
C THR A 21 -5.12 22.88 -12.65
N ASP A 22 -3.98 23.50 -12.33
CA ASP A 22 -3.52 24.75 -12.95
C ASP A 22 -2.32 24.57 -13.86
N GLN A 23 -1.47 23.60 -13.56
CA GLN A 23 -0.25 23.32 -14.32
C GLN A 23 -0.19 21.84 -14.66
N PRO A 24 0.34 21.46 -15.83
CA PRO A 24 0.56 20.05 -16.14
C PRO A 24 1.46 19.38 -15.12
N ASP A 25 1.15 18.11 -14.78
CA ASP A 25 2.06 17.29 -13.99
C ASP A 25 3.47 17.33 -14.60
N PRO A 26 4.51 17.59 -13.81
CA PRO A 26 5.86 17.83 -14.35
C PRO A 26 6.50 16.59 -14.98
N LEU A 27 5.99 15.38 -14.73
CA LEU A 27 6.53 14.13 -15.24
C LEU A 27 5.62 13.47 -16.28
N LEU A 28 4.30 13.57 -16.10
CA LEU A 28 3.29 12.92 -16.93
C LEU A 28 2.51 13.88 -17.82
N GLY A 29 2.59 15.19 -17.53
CA GLY A 29 2.16 16.25 -18.45
C GLY A 29 0.66 16.49 -18.55
N GLN A 30 -0.17 15.92 -17.66
CA GLN A 30 -1.62 16.11 -17.68
C GLN A 30 -2.07 17.01 -16.52
N THR A 31 -3.18 17.72 -16.70
CA THR A 31 -3.93 18.44 -15.67
C THR A 31 -5.31 17.83 -15.54
N ALA A 32 -6.04 18.15 -14.45
CA ALA A 32 -7.44 17.77 -14.33
C ALA A 32 -8.28 18.22 -15.57
N PRO A 33 -9.27 17.41 -15.99
CA PRO A 33 -9.70 16.14 -15.39
C PRO A 33 -8.77 14.98 -15.72
N VAL A 34 -8.60 14.05 -14.75
CA VAL A 34 -7.78 12.85 -14.89
C VAL A 34 -8.61 11.63 -14.49
N THR A 35 -8.51 10.55 -15.23
CA THR A 35 -9.06 9.26 -14.84
C THR A 35 -8.22 8.67 -13.70
N LEU A 36 -8.84 8.41 -12.54
CA LEU A 36 -8.18 7.81 -11.38
C LEU A 36 -7.84 6.32 -11.60
N GLY A 37 -7.22 5.70 -10.60
CA GLY A 37 -6.89 4.28 -10.55
C GLY A 37 -5.44 3.99 -10.89
N HIS A 38 -4.65 3.72 -9.87
CA HIS A 38 -3.19 3.48 -9.99
C HIS A 38 -2.77 2.07 -9.55
N GLU A 39 -3.69 1.24 -9.05
CA GLU A 39 -3.45 -0.15 -8.65
C GLU A 39 -4.11 -1.07 -9.67
N PHE A 40 -3.41 -1.56 -10.70
CA PHE A 40 -4.11 -2.30 -11.75
C PHE A 40 -3.28 -3.37 -12.48
N SER A 41 -4.01 -4.32 -13.02
CA SER A 41 -3.53 -5.35 -13.94
C SER A 41 -4.46 -5.49 -15.12
N GLY A 42 -3.95 -6.02 -16.22
CA GLY A 42 -4.73 -6.20 -17.44
C GLY A 42 -4.05 -7.10 -18.47
N VAL A 43 -4.52 -6.95 -19.69
CA VAL A 43 -4.00 -7.64 -20.86
C VAL A 43 -3.63 -6.61 -21.91
N VAL A 44 -2.48 -6.77 -22.53
CA VAL A 44 -2.02 -5.88 -23.59
C VAL A 44 -2.94 -6.01 -24.81
N GLU A 45 -3.63 -4.92 -25.14
CA GLU A 45 -4.48 -4.86 -26.35
C GLU A 45 -3.68 -4.42 -27.57
N ASN A 46 -2.87 -3.37 -27.42
CA ASN A 46 -2.01 -2.85 -28.48
C ASN A 46 -0.66 -2.42 -27.91
N VAL A 47 0.36 -2.37 -28.75
CA VAL A 47 1.70 -1.90 -28.42
C VAL A 47 2.13 -0.78 -29.38
N GLY A 48 2.88 0.19 -28.87
CA GLY A 48 3.52 1.21 -29.68
C GLY A 48 4.59 0.60 -30.61
N LYS A 49 4.96 1.32 -31.67
CA LYS A 49 5.90 0.86 -32.72
C LYS A 49 7.30 0.49 -32.20
N ASP A 50 7.72 1.13 -31.10
CA ASP A 50 9.05 0.95 -30.53
C ASP A 50 9.06 -0.01 -29.33
N VAL A 51 7.91 -0.58 -28.96
CA VAL A 51 7.77 -1.57 -27.87
C VAL A 51 8.33 -2.91 -28.33
N SER A 52 9.19 -3.50 -27.53
CA SER A 52 9.86 -4.76 -27.83
C SER A 52 9.62 -5.88 -26.81
N ARG A 53 9.27 -5.51 -25.56
CA ARG A 53 9.14 -6.46 -24.45
C ARG A 53 7.76 -7.13 -24.38
N PHE A 54 6.75 -6.53 -25.01
CA PHE A 54 5.35 -6.96 -24.89
C PHE A 54 4.69 -7.11 -26.26
N LYS A 55 3.66 -7.93 -26.30
CA LYS A 55 2.79 -8.10 -27.46
C LYS A 55 1.33 -8.23 -27.02
N LYS A 56 0.39 -8.03 -27.96
CA LYS A 56 -1.03 -8.26 -27.71
C LYS A 56 -1.27 -9.64 -27.09
N GLY A 57 -2.08 -9.65 -26.03
CA GLY A 57 -2.45 -10.85 -25.28
C GLY A 57 -1.57 -11.14 -24.07
N ASP A 58 -0.45 -10.44 -23.88
CA ASP A 58 0.38 -10.60 -22.69
C ASP A 58 -0.37 -10.11 -21.45
N ARG A 59 -0.33 -10.91 -20.39
CA ARG A 59 -0.88 -10.55 -19.07
C ARG A 59 0.12 -9.70 -18.33
N VAL A 60 -0.33 -8.56 -17.82
CA VAL A 60 0.56 -7.56 -17.26
C VAL A 60 0.00 -6.93 -16.00
N VAL A 61 0.92 -6.38 -15.21
CA VAL A 61 0.67 -5.45 -14.11
C VAL A 61 1.53 -4.21 -14.33
N VAL A 62 1.01 -3.06 -13.94
CA VAL A 62 1.69 -1.78 -14.14
C VAL A 62 2.17 -1.22 -12.81
N ASN A 63 3.44 -0.85 -12.78
CA ASN A 63 3.99 0.03 -11.75
C ASN A 63 3.60 1.47 -12.12
N PRO A 64 2.68 2.12 -11.41
CA PRO A 64 2.21 3.45 -11.77
C PRO A 64 3.24 4.55 -11.48
N THR A 65 4.28 4.25 -10.68
CA THR A 65 5.26 5.24 -10.23
C THR A 65 6.18 5.66 -11.36
N VAL A 66 6.26 6.96 -11.61
CA VAL A 66 7.19 7.59 -12.55
C VAL A 66 8.08 8.57 -11.78
N SER A 67 9.38 8.56 -12.04
CA SER A 67 10.34 9.45 -11.38
C SER A 67 11.25 10.16 -12.39
N LYS A 68 11.87 11.25 -11.96
CA LYS A 68 12.79 12.04 -12.80
C LYS A 68 14.04 11.28 -13.22
N ARG A 69 14.48 10.34 -12.42
CA ARG A 69 15.70 9.57 -12.67
C ARG A 69 15.35 8.13 -12.96
N GLU A 70 15.10 7.85 -14.22
CA GLU A 70 14.95 6.49 -14.73
C GLU A 70 16.31 5.80 -14.82
N LYS A 71 16.82 5.36 -13.68
CA LYS A 71 17.76 4.25 -13.66
C LYS A 71 17.04 3.06 -13.10
N PRO A 72 16.95 1.94 -13.82
CA PRO A 72 16.22 0.75 -13.37
C PRO A 72 16.66 0.24 -12.00
N GLU A 73 17.88 0.57 -11.59
CA GLU A 73 18.52 0.06 -10.37
C GLU A 73 18.39 1.01 -9.17
N ASN A 74 18.09 2.31 -9.40
CA ASN A 74 18.03 3.34 -8.35
C ASN A 74 17.03 4.42 -8.77
N VAL A 75 15.73 4.11 -8.66
CA VAL A 75 14.70 5.15 -8.71
C VAL A 75 14.76 5.90 -7.38
N ASP A 76 15.33 7.08 -7.40
CA ASP A 76 15.28 7.98 -6.25
C ASP A 76 13.93 8.71 -6.26
N LEU A 77 12.94 8.12 -5.57
CA LEU A 77 11.60 8.69 -5.43
C LEU A 77 11.64 10.07 -4.76
N TYR A 78 12.62 10.30 -3.91
CA TYR A 78 12.75 11.57 -3.19
C TYR A 78 13.25 12.73 -4.06
N ASP A 79 13.64 12.48 -5.32
CA ASP A 79 14.03 13.52 -6.31
C ASP A 79 12.82 14.00 -7.18
N GLY A 80 11.63 13.56 -6.84
CA GLY A 80 10.37 13.88 -7.51
C GLY A 80 9.77 12.68 -8.24
N TYR A 81 8.51 12.45 -8.01
CA TYR A 81 7.74 11.34 -8.57
C TYR A 81 6.33 11.81 -8.94
N SER A 82 5.67 11.01 -9.78
CA SER A 82 4.26 11.08 -10.10
C SER A 82 3.70 9.67 -10.30
N PHE A 83 2.39 9.56 -10.45
CA PHE A 83 1.71 8.28 -10.64
C PHE A 83 0.78 8.32 -11.85
N ILE A 84 0.80 7.27 -12.67
CA ILE A 84 -0.27 6.98 -13.63
C ILE A 84 -1.55 6.76 -12.82
N GLY A 85 -2.60 7.51 -13.14
CA GLY A 85 -3.85 7.56 -12.35
C GLY A 85 -3.95 8.76 -11.41
N LEU A 86 -2.93 9.64 -11.37
CA LEU A 86 -2.93 10.93 -10.66
C LEU A 86 -2.36 12.05 -11.51
N GLY A 87 -1.16 11.89 -12.06
CA GLY A 87 -0.51 12.84 -12.97
C GLY A 87 -0.84 12.61 -14.44
N SER A 88 -1.49 11.50 -14.75
CA SER A 88 -2.07 11.16 -16.05
C SER A 88 -3.24 10.19 -15.87
N ASP A 89 -4.00 9.94 -16.96
CA ASP A 89 -5.10 8.98 -16.93
C ASP A 89 -4.66 7.59 -16.47
N GLY A 90 -5.43 7.04 -15.52
CA GLY A 90 -5.23 5.74 -14.90
C GLY A 90 -6.20 4.67 -15.39
N ALA A 91 -6.48 3.73 -14.52
CA ALA A 91 -7.11 2.47 -14.87
C ALA A 91 -8.59 2.32 -14.49
N PHE A 92 -9.27 3.35 -13.95
CA PHE A 92 -10.72 3.27 -13.81
C PHE A 92 -11.40 3.54 -15.16
N ALA A 93 -11.01 2.75 -16.15
CA ALA A 93 -11.44 2.77 -17.53
C ALA A 93 -11.27 1.37 -18.17
N GLU A 94 -11.91 1.14 -19.30
CA GLU A 94 -11.75 -0.11 -20.04
C GLU A 94 -10.31 -0.29 -20.61
N PHE A 95 -9.67 0.85 -20.97
CA PHE A 95 -8.32 0.90 -21.51
C PHE A 95 -7.53 2.03 -20.86
N THR A 96 -6.26 1.78 -20.64
CA THR A 96 -5.30 2.78 -20.20
C THR A 96 -3.96 2.61 -20.92
N ASN A 97 -3.13 3.63 -20.91
CA ASN A 97 -1.80 3.60 -21.48
C ASN A 97 -0.73 3.63 -20.39
N ALA A 98 0.34 2.87 -20.59
CA ALA A 98 1.49 2.91 -19.72
C ALA A 98 2.81 2.84 -20.55
N PRO A 99 3.88 3.54 -20.13
CA PRO A 99 5.20 3.35 -20.74
C PRO A 99 5.68 1.91 -20.57
N GLU A 100 6.37 1.36 -21.58
CA GLU A 100 6.90 -0.01 -21.53
C GLU A 100 7.75 -0.27 -20.27
N THR A 101 8.49 0.73 -19.81
CA THR A 101 9.34 0.66 -18.60
C THR A 101 8.56 0.39 -17.32
N ASN A 102 7.30 0.81 -17.27
CA ASN A 102 6.40 0.66 -16.14
C ASN A 102 5.59 -0.63 -16.15
N VAL A 103 5.65 -1.41 -17.24
CA VAL A 103 4.87 -2.63 -17.43
C VAL A 103 5.70 -3.85 -17.07
N TYR A 104 5.09 -4.78 -16.35
CA TYR A 104 5.68 -6.05 -15.90
C TYR A 104 4.80 -7.21 -16.31
N HIS A 105 5.41 -8.34 -16.71
CA HIS A 105 4.67 -9.56 -16.97
C HIS A 105 4.03 -10.09 -15.69
N LEU A 106 2.75 -10.45 -15.79
CA LEU A 106 2.04 -11.13 -14.71
C LEU A 106 2.15 -12.64 -14.94
N PRO A 107 2.77 -13.41 -14.02
CA PRO A 107 2.92 -14.85 -14.13
C PRO A 107 1.57 -15.56 -14.29
N ASP A 108 1.53 -16.69 -15.03
CA ASP A 108 0.30 -17.42 -15.36
C ASP A 108 -0.46 -17.91 -14.11
N ASN A 109 0.25 -18.21 -13.05
CA ASN A 109 -0.31 -18.65 -11.77
C ASN A 109 -0.79 -17.52 -10.86
N VAL A 110 -0.61 -16.26 -11.24
CA VAL A 110 -1.13 -15.08 -10.52
C VAL A 110 -2.39 -14.59 -11.25
N SER A 111 -3.52 -14.55 -10.57
CA SER A 111 -4.77 -14.06 -11.16
C SER A 111 -4.70 -12.54 -11.43
N ALA A 112 -5.54 -12.03 -12.34
CA ALA A 112 -5.62 -10.58 -12.59
C ALA A 112 -6.03 -9.79 -11.34
N ARG A 113 -6.83 -10.38 -10.43
CA ARG A 113 -7.20 -9.77 -9.15
C ARG A 113 -5.98 -9.62 -8.23
N GLU A 114 -5.15 -10.65 -8.14
CA GLU A 114 -3.88 -10.57 -7.40
C GLU A 114 -2.92 -9.59 -8.07
N GLY A 115 -2.94 -9.50 -9.40
CA GLY A 115 -2.20 -8.50 -10.16
C GLY A 115 -2.56 -7.06 -9.76
N ALA A 116 -3.83 -6.76 -9.55
CA ALA A 116 -4.28 -5.44 -9.07
C ALA A 116 -3.86 -5.14 -7.61
N LEU A 117 -3.43 -6.16 -6.84
CA LEU A 117 -2.93 -6.01 -5.49
C LEU A 117 -1.41 -5.89 -5.42
N VAL A 118 -0.68 -6.06 -6.52
CA VAL A 118 0.79 -5.97 -6.54
C VAL A 118 1.25 -4.59 -6.08
N GLU A 119 0.62 -3.54 -6.60
CA GLU A 119 0.98 -2.16 -6.27
C GLU A 119 0.93 -1.88 -4.76
N PRO A 120 -0.23 -1.99 -4.08
CA PRO A 120 -0.31 -1.69 -2.66
C PRO A 120 0.49 -2.69 -1.81
N THR A 121 0.70 -3.93 -2.29
CA THR A 121 1.56 -4.90 -1.61
C THR A 121 3.03 -4.49 -1.70
N ALA A 122 3.47 -3.89 -2.81
CA ALA A 122 4.83 -3.39 -2.95
C ALA A 122 5.13 -2.25 -1.96
N VAL A 123 4.13 -1.40 -1.65
CA VAL A 123 4.23 -0.41 -0.55
C VAL A 123 4.52 -1.10 0.78
N ALA A 124 3.77 -2.15 1.12
CA ALA A 124 3.96 -2.90 2.36
C ALA A 124 5.31 -3.64 2.41
N VAL A 125 5.75 -4.24 1.30
CA VAL A 125 7.07 -4.88 1.19
C VAL A 125 8.19 -3.86 1.35
N GLN A 126 8.05 -2.67 0.76
CA GLN A 126 9.01 -1.58 0.95
C GLN A 126 9.05 -1.12 2.41
N ALA A 127 7.89 -0.96 3.05
CA ALA A 127 7.82 -0.59 4.47
C ALA A 127 8.58 -1.59 5.36
N VAL A 128 8.41 -2.89 5.10
CA VAL A 128 9.12 -3.95 5.83
C VAL A 128 10.64 -3.86 5.63
N LYS A 129 11.09 -3.52 4.41
CA LYS A 129 12.51 -3.28 4.11
C LYS A 129 13.05 -2.05 4.83
N GLU A 130 12.30 -0.94 4.83
CA GLU A 130 12.69 0.29 5.55
C GLU A 130 12.75 0.07 7.06
N GLY A 131 11.93 -0.85 7.57
CA GLY A 131 11.96 -1.30 8.96
C GLY A 131 13.19 -2.15 9.29
N GLU A 132 13.93 -2.61 8.28
CA GLU A 132 15.07 -3.54 8.46
C GLU A 132 14.66 -4.79 9.23
N LEU A 133 13.42 -5.29 8.99
CA LEU A 133 12.85 -6.44 9.69
C LEU A 133 13.70 -7.69 9.46
N LEU A 134 14.09 -8.33 10.54
CA LEU A 134 14.87 -9.57 10.52
C LEU A 134 14.00 -10.78 10.88
N PHE A 135 14.47 -11.93 10.48
CA PHE A 135 13.81 -13.20 10.82
C PHE A 135 13.75 -13.41 12.34
N GLY A 136 12.54 -13.61 12.85
CA GLY A 136 12.29 -13.79 14.28
C GLY A 136 11.92 -12.53 15.05
N ASP A 137 12.02 -11.35 14.44
CA ASP A 137 11.65 -10.08 15.05
C ASP A 137 10.17 -10.02 15.47
N THR A 138 9.88 -9.14 16.40
CA THR A 138 8.55 -8.79 16.85
C THR A 138 8.10 -7.48 16.23
N VAL A 139 6.82 -7.39 15.85
CA VAL A 139 6.26 -6.27 15.09
C VAL A 139 5.00 -5.72 15.74
N ALA A 140 4.82 -4.40 15.71
CA ALA A 140 3.55 -3.73 15.99
C ALA A 140 3.06 -2.96 14.76
N VAL A 141 1.77 -3.08 14.43
CA VAL A 141 1.12 -2.38 13.31
C VAL A 141 -0.03 -1.56 13.86
N PHE A 142 0.01 -0.26 13.66
CA PHE A 142 -1.03 0.69 14.06
C PHE A 142 -1.90 1.05 12.87
N GLY A 143 -3.11 0.51 12.84
CA GLY A 143 -4.05 0.58 11.73
C GLY A 143 -4.15 -0.74 10.95
N ALA A 144 -5.37 -1.27 10.83
CA ALA A 144 -5.69 -2.47 10.07
C ALA A 144 -6.52 -2.17 8.80
N GLY A 145 -6.27 -1.00 8.19
CA GLY A 145 -6.74 -0.66 6.85
C GLY A 145 -6.02 -1.47 5.77
N PRO A 146 -6.26 -1.18 4.47
CA PRO A 146 -5.68 -1.96 3.37
C PRO A 146 -4.17 -2.15 3.45
N ILE A 147 -3.43 -1.04 3.66
CA ILE A 147 -1.97 -1.07 3.77
C ILE A 147 -1.53 -1.78 5.06
N GLY A 148 -2.25 -1.60 6.19
CA GLY A 148 -1.95 -2.32 7.43
C GLY A 148 -2.10 -3.83 7.27
N LEU A 149 -3.17 -4.30 6.62
CA LEU A 149 -3.36 -5.72 6.33
C LEU A 149 -2.24 -6.28 5.43
N LEU A 150 -1.85 -5.53 4.40
CA LEU A 150 -0.74 -5.93 3.53
C LEU A 150 0.61 -5.88 4.26
N THR A 151 0.81 -4.94 5.18
CA THR A 151 2.01 -4.89 6.04
C THR A 151 2.09 -6.12 6.95
N ILE A 152 0.95 -6.59 7.49
CA ILE A 152 0.89 -7.85 8.26
C ILE A 152 1.32 -9.04 7.39
N VAL A 153 0.77 -9.15 6.17
CA VAL A 153 1.13 -10.21 5.21
C VAL A 153 2.62 -10.16 4.89
N ALA A 154 3.17 -8.97 4.61
CA ALA A 154 4.59 -8.79 4.29
C ALA A 154 5.50 -9.08 5.49
N ALA A 155 5.16 -8.60 6.69
CA ALA A 155 5.93 -8.87 7.91
C ALA A 155 5.95 -10.37 8.26
N LYS A 156 4.81 -11.06 8.11
CA LYS A 156 4.74 -12.51 8.28
C LYS A 156 5.62 -13.25 7.27
N ALA A 157 5.57 -12.86 5.99
CA ALA A 157 6.41 -13.44 4.95
C ALA A 157 7.91 -13.18 5.19
N ALA A 158 8.25 -12.04 5.77
CA ALA A 158 9.62 -11.70 6.19
C ALA A 158 10.11 -12.44 7.45
N GLY A 159 9.22 -13.21 8.10
CA GLY A 159 9.58 -14.07 9.23
C GLY A 159 9.38 -13.45 10.61
N ALA A 160 8.53 -12.44 10.75
CA ALA A 160 8.14 -11.90 12.05
C ALA A 160 7.58 -13.00 12.97
N SER A 161 8.06 -13.07 14.21
CA SER A 161 7.65 -14.08 15.18
C SER A 161 6.37 -13.74 15.91
N LYS A 162 6.15 -12.45 16.20
CA LYS A 162 4.92 -11.90 16.76
C LYS A 162 4.52 -10.65 16.01
N ILE A 163 3.24 -10.53 15.70
CA ILE A 163 2.66 -9.37 15.02
C ILE A 163 1.48 -8.88 15.86
N PHE A 164 1.68 -7.74 16.54
CA PHE A 164 0.66 -7.02 17.29
C PHE A 164 -0.04 -6.04 16.36
N VAL A 165 -1.37 -6.01 16.39
CA VAL A 165 -2.15 -5.10 15.54
C VAL A 165 -3.14 -4.33 16.39
N PHE A 166 -3.21 -3.03 16.17
CA PHE A 166 -4.09 -2.10 16.87
C PHE A 166 -4.99 -1.36 15.89
N ASP A 167 -6.29 -1.44 16.08
CA ASP A 167 -7.31 -0.70 15.31
C ASP A 167 -8.52 -0.42 16.21
N LEU A 168 -9.42 0.43 15.78
CA LEU A 168 -10.69 0.72 16.47
C LEU A 168 -11.84 -0.20 16.01
N SER A 169 -11.73 -0.83 14.82
CA SER A 169 -12.75 -1.70 14.23
C SER A 169 -12.47 -3.17 14.54
N GLU A 170 -13.43 -3.82 15.19
CA GLU A 170 -13.37 -5.27 15.47
C GLU A 170 -13.36 -6.10 14.17
N GLU A 171 -14.06 -5.65 13.13
CA GLU A 171 -14.09 -6.30 11.83
C GLU A 171 -12.72 -6.28 11.16
N ARG A 172 -12.04 -5.12 11.20
CA ARG A 172 -10.67 -5.00 10.68
C ARG A 172 -9.67 -5.82 11.50
N LEU A 173 -9.84 -5.88 12.82
CA LEU A 173 -9.03 -6.72 13.69
C LEU A 173 -9.23 -8.21 13.42
N ALA A 174 -10.47 -8.65 13.17
CA ALA A 174 -10.77 -10.02 12.76
C ALA A 174 -10.09 -10.34 11.40
N LYS A 175 -10.12 -9.40 10.46
CA LYS A 175 -9.43 -9.50 9.18
C LYS A 175 -7.90 -9.56 9.35
N ALA A 176 -7.33 -8.70 10.19
CA ALA A 176 -5.91 -8.71 10.52
C ALA A 176 -5.45 -10.08 11.06
N LYS A 177 -6.26 -10.68 11.94
CA LYS A 177 -6.01 -12.02 12.47
C LYS A 177 -6.02 -13.08 11.35
N SER A 178 -6.97 -13.01 10.42
CA SER A 178 -7.07 -13.97 9.31
C SER A 178 -5.88 -13.91 8.35
N VAL A 179 -5.26 -12.75 8.16
CA VAL A 179 -4.12 -12.58 7.25
C VAL A 179 -2.76 -12.80 7.94
N GLY A 180 -2.73 -12.97 9.27
CA GLY A 180 -1.50 -13.41 9.93
C GLY A 180 -1.08 -12.70 11.20
N ALA A 181 -1.85 -11.73 11.70
CA ALA A 181 -1.61 -11.13 13.02
C ALA A 181 -1.66 -12.21 14.11
N THR A 182 -0.70 -12.19 15.02
CA THR A 182 -0.68 -13.11 16.16
C THR A 182 -1.50 -12.58 17.34
N HIS A 183 -1.51 -11.25 17.49
CA HIS A 183 -2.21 -10.53 18.56
C HIS A 183 -2.96 -9.35 17.93
N VAL A 184 -4.23 -9.22 18.25
CA VAL A 184 -5.08 -8.13 17.77
C VAL A 184 -5.80 -7.49 18.95
N TYR A 185 -5.83 -6.16 18.99
CA TYR A 185 -6.40 -5.40 20.08
C TYR A 185 -7.14 -4.17 19.58
N ASN A 186 -8.34 -3.97 20.15
CA ASN A 186 -9.05 -2.71 19.94
C ASN A 186 -8.44 -1.62 20.83
N SER A 187 -7.78 -0.64 20.21
CA SER A 187 -7.11 0.46 20.91
C SER A 187 -8.07 1.43 21.64
N GLY A 188 -9.38 1.31 21.41
CA GLY A 188 -10.38 1.98 22.23
C GLY A 188 -10.62 1.29 23.60
N ASN A 189 -10.22 0.03 23.73
CA ASN A 189 -10.46 -0.80 24.93
C ASN A 189 -9.18 -1.07 25.74
N VAL A 190 -7.99 -0.91 25.14
CA VAL A 190 -6.69 -1.17 25.77
C VAL A 190 -5.71 -0.03 25.49
N ASP A 191 -4.72 0.10 26.37
CA ASP A 191 -3.53 0.91 26.09
C ASP A 191 -2.54 0.08 25.24
N PRO A 192 -2.27 0.47 23.98
CA PRO A 192 -1.37 -0.27 23.11
C PRO A 192 0.06 -0.38 23.67
N VAL A 193 0.55 0.65 24.33
CA VAL A 193 1.91 0.69 24.87
C VAL A 193 2.03 -0.32 26.03
N GLN A 194 1.12 -0.24 27.00
CA GLN A 194 1.10 -1.20 28.10
C GLN A 194 0.93 -2.63 27.57
N THR A 195 0.00 -2.85 26.62
CA THR A 195 -0.27 -4.17 26.05
C THR A 195 0.96 -4.80 25.41
N VAL A 196 1.75 -4.04 24.65
CA VAL A 196 2.99 -4.56 24.04
C VAL A 196 4.00 -4.93 25.13
N TYR A 197 4.18 -4.11 26.15
CA TYR A 197 5.13 -4.40 27.25
C TYR A 197 4.73 -5.60 28.09
N GLU A 198 3.44 -5.91 28.21
CA GLU A 198 2.96 -7.12 28.90
C GLU A 198 3.31 -8.42 28.15
N HIS A 199 3.58 -8.33 26.82
CA HIS A 199 3.84 -9.47 25.95
C HIS A 199 5.27 -9.53 25.42
N THR A 200 6.10 -8.53 25.76
CA THR A 200 7.50 -8.40 25.34
C THR A 200 8.35 -7.91 26.51
N ASP A 201 9.64 -8.25 26.49
CA ASP A 201 10.55 -7.83 27.57
C ASP A 201 10.85 -6.32 27.52
N ASN A 202 10.81 -5.69 26.33
CA ASN A 202 11.30 -4.31 26.17
C ASN A 202 10.71 -3.58 24.97
N GLY A 203 9.55 -4.01 24.46
CA GLY A 203 8.91 -3.49 23.26
C GLY A 203 9.14 -4.35 22.03
N VAL A 204 8.68 -3.89 20.87
CA VAL A 204 8.84 -4.60 19.59
C VAL A 204 10.11 -4.14 18.85
N ASP A 205 10.62 -4.99 17.98
CA ASP A 205 11.79 -4.68 17.14
C ASP A 205 11.47 -3.61 16.11
N VAL A 206 10.32 -3.75 15.44
CA VAL A 206 9.84 -2.83 14.41
C VAL A 206 8.39 -2.46 14.66
N SER A 207 8.05 -1.19 14.53
CA SER A 207 6.67 -0.72 14.50
C SER A 207 6.34 -0.04 13.17
N PHE A 208 5.09 -0.20 12.72
CA PHE A 208 4.56 0.42 11.51
C PHE A 208 3.37 1.31 11.86
N GLU A 209 3.49 2.60 11.58
CA GLU A 209 2.40 3.55 11.68
C GLU A 209 1.68 3.62 10.34
N VAL A 210 0.43 3.14 10.28
CA VAL A 210 -0.36 2.96 9.04
C VAL A 210 -1.76 3.59 9.18
N ALA A 211 -2.01 4.34 10.25
CA ALA A 211 -3.31 4.97 10.52
C ALA A 211 -3.34 6.47 10.16
N GLY A 212 -2.18 7.15 10.14
CA GLY A 212 -2.05 8.55 9.76
C GLY A 212 -2.55 9.54 10.81
N VAL A 213 -2.48 9.20 12.09
CA VAL A 213 -2.92 10.09 13.19
C VAL A 213 -1.83 10.26 14.25
N GLY A 214 -1.79 11.44 14.90
CA GLY A 214 -0.70 11.78 15.83
C GLY A 214 -0.54 10.82 17.01
N ILE A 215 -1.63 10.28 17.54
CA ILE A 215 -1.56 9.35 18.67
C ILE A 215 -0.88 8.03 18.29
N THR A 216 -1.15 7.49 17.10
CA THR A 216 -0.53 6.24 16.64
C THR A 216 0.95 6.44 16.30
N LEU A 217 1.34 7.62 15.82
CA LEU A 217 2.74 7.96 15.64
C LEU A 217 3.50 7.93 16.98
N GLN A 218 2.96 8.55 18.03
CA GLN A 218 3.58 8.51 19.36
C GLN A 218 3.65 7.08 19.90
N GLN A 219 2.54 6.36 19.86
CA GLN A 219 2.46 4.97 20.32
C GLN A 219 3.42 4.05 19.57
N SER A 220 3.57 4.23 18.25
CA SER A 220 4.52 3.43 17.45
C SER A 220 5.96 3.60 17.93
N ILE A 221 6.37 4.81 18.29
CA ILE A 221 7.69 5.07 18.85
C ILE A 221 7.80 4.49 20.28
N GLU A 222 6.76 4.65 21.10
CA GLU A 222 6.75 4.19 22.49
C GLU A 222 6.79 2.65 22.60
N VAL A 223 6.11 1.92 21.74
CA VAL A 223 6.15 0.44 21.75
C VAL A 223 7.44 -0.13 21.21
N THR A 224 8.19 0.64 20.41
CA THR A 224 9.44 0.19 19.81
C THR A 224 10.52 0.08 20.90
N ARG A 225 11.25 -1.04 20.92
CA ARG A 225 12.33 -1.26 21.88
C ARG A 225 13.46 -0.23 21.70
N PRO A 226 14.35 -0.07 22.71
CA PRO A 226 15.54 0.74 22.50
C PRO A 226 16.32 0.30 21.28
N ARG A 227 16.72 1.28 20.44
CA ARG A 227 17.39 1.09 19.14
C ARG A 227 16.64 0.26 18.11
N GLY A 228 15.33 0.05 18.27
CA GLY A 228 14.45 -0.49 17.24
C GLY A 228 14.07 0.56 16.21
N THR A 229 13.24 0.17 15.25
CA THR A 229 12.83 1.03 14.13
C THR A 229 11.32 1.27 14.15
N ALA A 230 10.91 2.52 14.06
CA ALA A 230 9.52 2.93 13.80
C ALA A 230 9.41 3.46 12.36
N VAL A 231 8.48 2.91 11.57
CA VAL A 231 8.29 3.24 10.15
C VAL A 231 6.96 3.95 9.97
N ILE A 232 6.98 5.16 9.43
CA ILE A 232 5.79 5.88 8.99
C ILE A 232 5.47 5.42 7.57
N VAL A 233 4.30 4.82 7.39
CA VAL A 233 3.80 4.30 6.11
C VAL A 233 2.60 5.12 5.62
N SER A 234 1.86 5.70 6.55
CA SER A 234 0.65 6.47 6.26
C SER A 234 0.92 7.87 5.73
N ILE A 235 -0.07 8.42 5.05
CA ILE A 235 -0.13 9.84 4.70
C ILE A 235 -0.94 10.55 5.79
N PHE A 236 -0.36 11.62 6.37
CA PHE A 236 -1.05 12.46 7.35
C PHE A 236 -1.76 13.60 6.62
N GLY A 237 -3.07 13.68 6.76
CA GLY A 237 -3.89 14.75 6.16
C GLY A 237 -3.64 16.14 6.77
N HIS A 238 -3.12 16.18 8.00
CA HIS A 238 -2.84 17.42 8.73
C HIS A 238 -1.54 17.31 9.52
N PRO A 239 -0.86 18.46 9.83
CA PRO A 239 0.26 18.47 10.74
C PRO A 239 -0.10 17.87 12.11
N VAL A 240 0.80 17.06 12.65
CA VAL A 240 0.63 16.44 13.97
C VAL A 240 1.72 16.90 14.94
N GLU A 241 1.39 16.96 16.23
CA GLU A 241 2.37 17.22 17.26
C GLU A 241 3.26 15.99 17.45
N PHE A 242 4.55 16.24 17.55
CA PHE A 242 5.56 15.22 17.77
C PHE A 242 6.49 15.64 18.93
N ASN A 243 6.67 14.72 19.90
CA ASN A 243 7.62 14.92 20.98
C ASN A 243 8.94 14.19 20.70
N PRO A 244 10.00 14.86 20.23
CA PRO A 244 11.27 14.21 19.90
C PRO A 244 11.93 13.51 21.11
N LEU A 245 11.57 13.87 22.33
CA LEU A 245 12.14 13.26 23.53
C LEU A 245 11.76 11.77 23.65
N LEU A 246 10.59 11.38 23.15
CA LEU A 246 10.19 9.96 23.09
C LEU A 246 11.18 9.12 22.28
N GLN A 247 11.56 9.64 21.11
CA GLN A 247 12.55 9.01 20.25
C GLN A 247 13.96 9.01 20.87
N MET A 248 14.37 10.18 21.41
CA MET A 248 15.71 10.35 21.98
C MET A 248 15.96 9.44 23.18
N ASN A 249 15.00 9.29 24.09
CA ASN A 249 15.15 8.49 25.31
C ASN A 249 15.42 7.00 25.03
N LYS A 250 14.97 6.50 23.89
CA LYS A 250 15.12 5.09 23.49
C LYS A 250 16.08 4.90 22.32
N GLY A 251 16.49 6.00 21.66
CA GLY A 251 17.30 5.94 20.44
C GLY A 251 16.60 5.20 19.32
N VAL A 252 15.27 5.30 19.22
CA VAL A 252 14.49 4.68 18.17
C VAL A 252 14.84 5.32 16.83
N LYS A 253 15.11 4.51 15.81
CA LYS A 253 15.23 4.96 14.43
C LYS A 253 13.83 5.26 13.92
N LEU A 254 13.53 6.52 13.59
CA LEU A 254 12.30 6.91 12.91
C LEU A 254 12.61 7.04 11.41
N THR A 255 11.94 6.25 10.58
CA THR A 255 12.05 6.29 9.13
C THR A 255 10.69 6.38 8.46
N THR A 256 10.67 6.61 7.17
CA THR A 256 9.46 6.72 6.37
C THR A 256 9.55 5.84 5.15
N THR A 257 8.42 5.49 4.56
CA THR A 257 8.37 4.89 3.23
C THR A 257 7.36 5.65 2.37
N ILE A 258 7.67 5.79 1.09
CA ILE A 258 6.75 6.28 0.08
C ILE A 258 6.93 5.44 -1.18
N ALA A 259 5.82 4.92 -1.72
CA ALA A 259 5.86 4.02 -2.86
C ALA A 259 6.89 2.88 -2.66
N TYR A 260 7.64 2.54 -3.67
CA TYR A 260 8.58 1.41 -3.69
C TYR A 260 9.55 1.54 -4.87
N THR A 261 10.68 0.83 -4.80
CA THR A 261 11.60 0.74 -5.94
C THR A 261 11.08 -0.24 -7.01
N PRO A 262 11.49 -0.12 -8.28
CA PRO A 262 11.20 -1.09 -9.33
C PRO A 262 11.61 -2.52 -8.94
N THR A 263 12.72 -2.66 -8.25
CA THR A 263 13.18 -3.96 -7.70
C THR A 263 12.20 -4.52 -6.68
N THR A 264 11.68 -3.69 -5.78
CA THR A 264 10.65 -4.12 -4.80
C THR A 264 9.37 -4.53 -5.50
N PHE A 265 8.96 -3.81 -6.56
CA PHE A 265 7.78 -4.16 -7.33
C PHE A 265 7.91 -5.54 -7.99
N GLN A 266 9.02 -5.81 -8.69
CA GLN A 266 9.28 -7.13 -9.26
C GLN A 266 9.33 -8.23 -8.19
N GLN A 267 10.03 -7.99 -7.08
CA GLN A 267 10.08 -8.95 -5.97
C GLN A 267 8.69 -9.25 -5.39
N THR A 268 7.82 -8.26 -5.34
CA THR A 268 6.43 -8.46 -4.89
C THR A 268 5.66 -9.38 -5.82
N ILE A 269 5.80 -9.21 -7.15
CA ILE A 269 5.23 -10.13 -8.14
C ILE A 269 5.73 -11.56 -7.89
N ASP A 270 7.04 -11.73 -7.73
CA ASP A 270 7.68 -13.04 -7.52
C ASP A 270 7.21 -13.70 -6.22
N LEU A 271 7.06 -12.92 -5.14
CA LEU A 271 6.60 -13.41 -3.84
C LEU A 271 5.11 -13.78 -3.83
N ILE A 272 4.28 -13.09 -4.60
CA ILE A 272 2.88 -13.50 -4.82
C ILE A 272 2.85 -14.78 -5.66
N ALA A 273 3.62 -14.84 -6.73
CA ALA A 273 3.66 -15.98 -7.62
C ALA A 273 4.14 -17.28 -6.95
N ASN A 274 5.10 -17.20 -6.04
CA ASN A 274 5.59 -18.36 -5.30
C ASN A 274 4.77 -18.69 -4.03
N GLY A 275 3.71 -17.91 -3.75
CA GLY A 275 2.80 -18.14 -2.62
C GLY A 275 3.31 -17.64 -1.27
N SER A 276 4.44 -16.95 -1.20
CA SER A 276 4.96 -16.36 0.04
C SER A 276 4.11 -15.19 0.54
N LEU A 277 3.49 -14.43 -0.37
CA LEU A 277 2.54 -13.37 -0.07
C LEU A 277 1.12 -13.80 -0.49
N ASN A 278 0.29 -14.15 0.49
CA ASN A 278 -1.13 -14.41 0.25
C ASN A 278 -1.93 -13.12 0.38
N VAL A 279 -2.18 -12.46 -0.74
CA VAL A 279 -2.86 -11.16 -0.80
C VAL A 279 -4.39 -11.26 -1.02
N LYS A 280 -4.89 -12.45 -1.37
CA LYS A 280 -6.33 -12.66 -1.70
C LYS A 280 -7.25 -12.30 -0.54
N ASP A 281 -6.82 -12.65 0.67
CA ASP A 281 -7.63 -12.50 1.87
C ASP A 281 -7.76 -11.03 2.33
N VAL A 282 -7.05 -10.09 1.71
CA VAL A 282 -7.17 -8.65 1.98
C VAL A 282 -8.39 -8.03 1.29
N VAL A 283 -8.83 -8.62 0.18
CA VAL A 283 -10.00 -8.16 -0.58
C VAL A 283 -11.27 -8.38 0.23
N THR A 284 -12.09 -7.33 0.33
CA THR A 284 -13.38 -7.38 1.03
C THR A 284 -14.57 -7.35 0.09
N ASP A 285 -14.44 -6.72 -1.08
CA ASP A 285 -15.52 -6.68 -2.08
C ASP A 285 -14.98 -6.58 -3.51
N GLN A 286 -15.85 -6.85 -4.50
CA GLN A 286 -15.58 -6.77 -5.93
C GLN A 286 -16.78 -6.18 -6.63
N ILE A 287 -16.56 -5.11 -7.40
CA ILE A 287 -17.62 -4.33 -8.03
C ILE A 287 -17.34 -4.14 -9.54
N GLU A 288 -18.36 -3.74 -10.28
CA GLU A 288 -18.23 -3.29 -11.67
C GLU A 288 -17.86 -1.80 -11.72
N LEU A 289 -17.16 -1.38 -12.79
CA LEU A 289 -16.73 0.00 -12.99
C LEU A 289 -17.90 1.01 -12.92
N ASP A 290 -19.04 0.67 -13.49
CA ASP A 290 -20.23 1.52 -13.49
C ASP A 290 -20.76 1.86 -12.08
N ASN A 291 -20.40 1.02 -11.08
CA ASN A 291 -20.82 1.19 -9.69
C ASN A 291 -19.71 1.75 -8.78
N ILE A 292 -18.60 2.25 -9.36
CA ILE A 292 -17.41 2.63 -8.59
C ILE A 292 -17.70 3.71 -7.53
N VAL A 293 -18.60 4.66 -7.82
CA VAL A 293 -18.96 5.73 -6.89
C VAL A 293 -19.77 5.16 -5.72
N GLU A 294 -20.87 4.49 -6.02
CA GLU A 294 -21.83 4.06 -4.98
C GLU A 294 -21.31 2.86 -4.18
N SER A 295 -20.86 1.82 -4.86
CA SER A 295 -20.40 0.58 -4.23
C SER A 295 -18.89 0.54 -3.94
N GLY A 296 -18.15 1.52 -4.45
CA GLY A 296 -16.73 1.68 -4.20
C GLY A 296 -16.45 2.80 -3.20
N PHE A 297 -16.40 4.05 -3.66
CA PHE A 297 -16.00 5.19 -2.85
C PHE A 297 -16.93 5.41 -1.66
N ASN A 298 -18.25 5.50 -1.89
CA ASN A 298 -19.22 5.73 -0.82
C ASN A 298 -19.23 4.59 0.20
N GLN A 299 -19.06 3.35 -0.25
CA GLN A 299 -18.99 2.19 0.64
C GLN A 299 -17.73 2.22 1.51
N LEU A 300 -16.53 2.52 0.95
CA LEU A 300 -15.29 2.64 1.72
C LEU A 300 -15.33 3.78 2.76
N VAL A 301 -16.05 4.85 2.47
CA VAL A 301 -16.24 5.97 3.42
C VAL A 301 -17.15 5.58 4.57
N ASN A 302 -18.28 4.93 4.28
CA ASN A 302 -19.37 4.72 5.23
C ASN A 302 -19.27 3.39 6.00
N ASP A 303 -18.66 2.36 5.41
CA ASP A 303 -18.54 1.03 6.00
C ASP A 303 -17.09 0.74 6.41
N LYS A 304 -16.83 0.82 7.70
CA LYS A 304 -15.48 0.58 8.27
C LYS A 304 -15.07 -0.89 8.27
N SER A 305 -15.96 -1.82 7.93
CA SER A 305 -15.62 -3.23 7.71
C SER A 305 -14.86 -3.43 6.38
N GLN A 306 -15.03 -2.50 5.44
CA GLN A 306 -14.35 -2.56 4.16
C GLN A 306 -12.86 -2.23 4.31
N ALA A 307 -12.04 -2.98 3.58
CA ALA A 307 -10.59 -2.74 3.48
C ALA A 307 -10.19 -2.50 2.01
N LYS A 308 -10.25 -3.52 1.18
CA LYS A 308 -9.84 -3.41 -0.22
C LYS A 308 -10.98 -3.84 -1.14
N ILE A 309 -11.46 -2.89 -1.94
CA ILE A 309 -12.45 -3.15 -3.00
C ILE A 309 -11.72 -3.20 -4.35
N LEU A 310 -11.99 -4.25 -5.12
CA LEU A 310 -11.50 -4.40 -6.48
C LEU A 310 -12.60 -4.04 -7.49
N VAL A 311 -12.22 -3.32 -8.52
CA VAL A 311 -13.09 -2.90 -9.63
C VAL A 311 -12.82 -3.76 -10.85
N ARG A 312 -13.85 -4.38 -11.40
CA ARG A 312 -13.81 -5.02 -12.71
C ARG A 312 -14.02 -3.97 -13.79
N LEU A 313 -13.04 -3.79 -14.68
CA LEU A 313 -12.98 -2.69 -15.63
C LEU A 313 -13.66 -3.00 -16.98
N ASN A 314 -13.74 -4.27 -17.34
CA ASN A 314 -14.42 -4.74 -18.55
C ASN A 314 -14.97 -6.15 -18.34
N GLY A 315 -16.07 -6.48 -19.06
CA GLY A 315 -16.75 -7.76 -18.97
C GLY A 315 -15.86 -8.92 -19.38
N ASP A 316 -16.11 -10.07 -18.73
CA ASP A 316 -15.61 -11.42 -19.00
C ASP A 316 -14.29 -11.56 -19.80
N GLN A 317 -13.17 -11.28 -19.14
CA GLN A 317 -11.93 -11.99 -19.41
C GLN A 317 -11.61 -12.88 -18.19
N LYS A 318 -11.70 -14.20 -18.42
CA LYS A 318 -11.42 -15.24 -17.43
C LYS A 318 -9.97 -15.25 -16.98
#